data_0eba5ac3c234efb29f974ac9bcc01471
#
_entry.id   0eba5ac3c234efb29f974ac9bcc01471
#
_cell.length_a   1.000
_cell.length_b   1.000
_cell.length_c   1.000
_cell.angle_alpha   90.00
_cell.angle_beta   90.00
_cell.angle_gamma   90.00
#
_symmetry.space_group_name_H-M   'P 1'
#
loop_
_entity.id
_entity.type
_entity.pdbx_description
1 polymer ?
#
loop_
_entity_poly.entity_id
_entity_poly.type
_entity_poly.pdbx_seq_one_letter_code
_entity_poly.pdbx_strand_id
1 'polypeptide(L)'
;MTSKLPNLLLLGIDSLRRDHMSGYGYHRLTTPHIDQYSQGGVLFEQHFSPSIPTTPGYASMLTGMDCFGTDVVALRHGGPVGEHVKMLSELLEENGYNTTCIGFTGNPSARGFQKYIDFEGWGPDETGRSPKADNLNRVAIPEMKRLTEEGKPFFLFLRHMDPHSPYLPPKPFERMFYDGDECDPDNHSLDELYAFKPFADYFSSWFPEGCTDSKYIDAQYDGAIAYMDAGIQSIFTALETLGIEDETLVVITSDHGETLNEHDCYYDHHGLYETNLRIPLILRYPGKLPAGKRVASSSQIKDVMPTIVELLGIPCDIAFDGRSLIPLVKGEERVPESEMYITECTWMRKHGWRTPEWKLIVALEPDLHFKPPVELYNLVRDPEELHNLIDEEPEVAAHLMNRLNAHIAKREQETGRENPIYTNLNWHGMGCGPFKTSQQAFDSMHIGSPRTARSLQTKEKEVEAVAASESEAEEVEADSTC
;
A
#
# COMPACT_ATOMS: atom_id res chain seq x y z
N MET A 1 37.08 7.19 -17.32
CA MET A 1 36.59 6.25 -16.27
C MET A 1 35.10 6.25 -16.38
N THR A 2 34.47 5.16 -16.77
CA THR A 2 33.02 5.01 -16.71
C THR A 2 32.65 5.08 -15.22
N SER A 3 31.85 6.09 -14.83
CA SER A 3 31.37 6.19 -13.45
C SER A 3 30.65 4.89 -13.11
N LYS A 4 30.95 4.30 -11.96
CA LYS A 4 30.21 3.15 -11.43
C LYS A 4 28.74 3.55 -11.33
N LEU A 5 27.84 2.71 -11.83
CA LEU A 5 26.41 2.93 -11.66
C LEU A 5 26.04 2.81 -10.16
N PRO A 6 25.17 3.67 -9.65
CA PRO A 6 24.77 3.64 -8.24
C PRO A 6 23.85 2.46 -7.95
N ASN A 7 23.73 2.08 -6.68
CA ASN A 7 22.73 1.16 -6.20
C ASN A 7 21.37 1.84 -6.04
N LEU A 8 20.31 1.05 -6.04
CA LEU A 8 18.96 1.48 -5.70
C LEU A 8 18.42 0.64 -4.53
N LEU A 9 18.03 1.30 -3.46
CA LEU A 9 17.25 0.73 -2.37
C LEU A 9 15.86 1.40 -2.36
N LEU A 10 14.82 0.61 -2.63
CA LEU A 10 13.43 1.06 -2.58
C LEU A 10 12.76 0.42 -1.37
N LEU A 11 12.37 1.25 -0.40
CA LEU A 11 11.57 0.88 0.76
C LEU A 11 10.10 1.19 0.44
N GLY A 12 9.33 0.17 0.07
CA GLY A 12 7.89 0.25 -0.11
C GLY A 12 7.21 -0.18 1.18
N ILE A 13 6.61 0.77 1.88
CA ILE A 13 6.01 0.54 3.20
C ILE A 13 4.50 0.43 3.02
N ASP A 14 3.97 -0.77 3.22
CA ASP A 14 2.56 -1.04 3.00
C ASP A 14 1.66 -0.31 4.00
N SER A 15 0.64 0.38 3.51
CA SER A 15 -0.36 1.09 4.32
C SER A 15 0.19 2.23 5.18
N LEU A 16 1.35 2.82 4.87
CA LEU A 16 1.91 3.90 5.69
C LEU A 16 1.26 5.24 5.38
N ARG A 17 0.52 5.76 6.32
CA ARG A 17 -0.04 7.12 6.29
C ARG A 17 1.06 8.17 6.48
N ARG A 18 1.06 9.17 5.60
CA ARG A 18 1.96 10.31 5.72
C ARG A 18 1.71 11.13 6.99
N ASP A 19 0.44 11.34 7.34
CA ASP A 19 0.00 12.17 8.47
C ASP A 19 0.21 11.50 9.83
N HIS A 20 0.62 10.23 9.87
CA HIS A 20 1.09 9.52 11.07
C HIS A 20 2.62 9.46 11.18
N MET A 21 3.36 10.19 10.33
CA MET A 21 4.82 10.32 10.42
C MET A 21 5.22 11.65 11.09
N SER A 22 6.08 11.59 12.11
CA SER A 22 6.55 12.79 12.83
C SER A 22 7.27 13.80 11.93
N GLY A 23 8.00 13.35 10.91
CA GLY A 23 8.65 14.21 9.91
C GLY A 23 7.69 15.04 9.05
N TYR A 24 6.43 14.65 8.99
CA TYR A 24 5.36 15.40 8.34
C TYR A 24 4.48 16.21 9.31
N GLY A 25 4.85 16.24 10.59
CA GLY A 25 4.19 17.06 11.59
C GLY A 25 3.19 16.32 12.48
N TYR A 26 3.18 15.00 12.48
CA TYR A 26 2.38 14.23 13.42
C TYR A 26 2.78 14.51 14.86
N HIS A 27 1.81 14.54 15.76
CA HIS A 27 2.03 14.93 17.16
C HIS A 27 2.78 13.87 17.99
N ARG A 28 2.78 12.59 17.56
CA ARG A 28 3.55 11.51 18.16
C ARG A 28 4.88 11.33 17.42
N LEU A 29 5.92 10.98 18.14
CA LEU A 29 7.25 10.72 17.56
C LEU A 29 7.30 9.26 17.04
N THR A 30 6.72 9.03 15.89
CA THR A 30 6.54 7.69 15.27
C THR A 30 7.70 7.30 14.35
N THR A 31 8.38 8.27 13.72
CA THR A 31 9.39 8.00 12.68
C THR A 31 10.72 8.72 12.91
N PRO A 32 11.29 8.77 14.14
CA PRO A 32 12.47 9.57 14.42
C PRO A 32 13.70 9.22 13.58
N HIS A 33 13.88 7.98 13.19
CA HIS A 33 15.03 7.54 12.39
C HIS A 33 14.86 7.91 10.91
N ILE A 34 13.68 7.70 10.35
CA ILE A 34 13.36 8.16 8.99
C ILE A 34 13.44 9.68 8.92
N ASP A 35 12.95 10.40 9.94
CA ASP A 35 12.98 11.86 9.99
C ASP A 35 14.42 12.39 9.97
N GLN A 36 15.29 11.79 10.77
CA GLN A 36 16.72 12.14 10.79
C GLN A 36 17.38 11.81 9.43
N TYR A 37 17.10 10.65 8.87
CA TYR A 37 17.66 10.22 7.59
C TYR A 37 17.22 11.12 6.43
N SER A 38 15.97 11.59 6.46
CA SER A 38 15.38 12.50 5.47
C SER A 38 16.06 13.86 5.41
N GLN A 39 16.70 14.30 6.49
CA GLN A 39 17.47 15.56 6.52
C GLN A 39 18.67 15.53 5.54
N GLY A 40 19.14 14.35 5.16
CA GLY A 40 20.16 14.17 4.12
C GLY A 40 19.62 14.16 2.70
N GLY A 41 18.32 14.38 2.50
CA GLY A 41 17.66 14.22 1.21
C GLY A 41 16.53 15.22 0.96
N VAL A 42 15.55 14.77 0.17
CA VAL A 42 14.37 15.55 -0.26
C VAL A 42 13.12 14.87 0.23
N LEU A 43 12.23 15.63 0.87
CA LEU A 43 10.93 15.20 1.32
C LEU A 43 9.85 15.90 0.50
N PHE A 44 8.89 15.12 -0.06
CA PHE A 44 7.75 15.65 -0.81
C PHE A 44 6.52 15.75 0.10
N GLU A 45 5.98 16.96 0.21
CA GLU A 45 4.86 17.24 1.14
C GLU A 45 3.50 16.81 0.59
N GLN A 46 3.37 16.68 -0.74
CA GLN A 46 2.13 16.39 -1.43
C GLN A 46 2.36 15.26 -2.45
N HIS A 47 2.53 14.02 -1.94
CA HIS A 47 2.67 12.84 -2.77
C HIS A 47 1.46 11.94 -2.62
N PHE A 48 0.95 11.39 -3.74
CA PHE A 48 -0.32 10.70 -3.79
C PHE A 48 -0.21 9.35 -4.49
N SER A 49 -0.94 8.35 -3.96
CA SER A 49 -1.27 7.11 -4.63
C SER A 49 -2.73 7.16 -5.11
N PRO A 50 -2.98 7.51 -6.37
CA PRO A 50 -4.34 7.69 -6.87
C PRO A 50 -5.12 6.39 -7.06
N SER A 51 -4.45 5.25 -7.12
CA SER A 51 -5.08 3.95 -7.34
C SER A 51 -4.78 3.03 -6.17
N ILE A 52 -5.78 2.76 -5.37
CA ILE A 52 -5.70 1.86 -4.22
C ILE A 52 -6.45 0.54 -4.51
N PRO A 53 -6.07 -0.54 -3.92
CA PRO A 53 -5.09 -0.74 -2.86
C PRO A 53 -3.68 -1.16 -3.38
N THR A 54 -3.01 -2.08 -2.67
CA THR A 54 -1.62 -2.51 -2.86
C THR A 54 -1.22 -2.80 -4.32
N THR A 55 -1.95 -3.66 -5.02
CA THR A 55 -1.54 -4.13 -6.36
C THR A 55 -1.47 -3.00 -7.39
N PRO A 56 -2.50 -2.13 -7.56
CA PRO A 56 -2.41 -0.98 -8.47
C PRO A 56 -1.42 0.09 -7.98
N GLY A 57 -1.26 0.30 -6.66
CA GLY A 57 -0.28 1.21 -6.11
C GLY A 57 1.14 0.84 -6.53
N TYR A 58 1.57 -0.40 -6.25
CA TYR A 58 2.89 -0.88 -6.67
C TYR A 58 3.02 -1.02 -8.19
N ALA A 59 1.95 -1.38 -8.92
CA ALA A 59 2.00 -1.38 -10.38
C ALA A 59 2.36 0.01 -10.92
N SER A 60 1.71 1.05 -10.43
CA SER A 60 2.01 2.44 -10.81
C SER A 60 3.43 2.87 -10.42
N MET A 61 3.88 2.50 -9.21
CA MET A 61 5.23 2.80 -8.71
C MET A 61 6.33 2.18 -9.57
N LEU A 62 6.17 0.91 -9.93
CA LEU A 62 7.21 0.11 -10.60
C LEU A 62 7.15 0.17 -12.13
N THR A 63 6.17 0.88 -12.70
CA THR A 63 6.04 1.04 -14.17
C THR A 63 6.07 2.49 -14.63
N GLY A 64 5.79 3.44 -13.72
CA GLY A 64 5.61 4.85 -14.10
C GLY A 64 4.32 5.12 -14.89
N MET A 65 3.37 4.17 -14.85
CA MET A 65 2.08 4.26 -15.54
C MET A 65 0.93 4.40 -14.54
N ASP A 66 -0.20 4.96 -14.98
CA ASP A 66 -1.45 4.91 -14.23
C ASP A 66 -2.21 3.57 -14.48
N CYS A 67 -3.38 3.43 -13.87
CA CYS A 67 -4.18 2.20 -14.01
C CYS A 67 -4.63 1.94 -15.47
N PHE A 68 -4.82 2.95 -16.29
CA PHE A 68 -5.13 2.77 -17.72
C PHE A 68 -3.92 2.22 -18.49
N GLY A 69 -2.73 2.70 -18.15
CA GLY A 69 -1.47 2.22 -18.74
C GLY A 69 -1.18 0.78 -18.34
N THR A 70 -1.25 0.46 -17.05
CA THR A 70 -0.94 -0.87 -16.51
C THR A 70 -2.04 -1.91 -16.75
N ASP A 71 -3.28 -1.50 -16.95
CA ASP A 71 -4.50 -2.33 -16.93
C ASP A 71 -4.70 -3.04 -15.57
N VAL A 72 -4.18 -2.47 -14.49
CA VAL A 72 -4.26 -3.00 -13.11
C VAL A 72 -4.99 -2.02 -12.22
N VAL A 73 -6.11 -2.44 -11.65
CA VAL A 73 -6.95 -1.60 -10.79
C VAL A 73 -7.39 -2.32 -9.52
N ALA A 74 -7.46 -3.66 -9.54
CA ALA A 74 -7.98 -4.45 -8.44
C ALA A 74 -6.87 -5.01 -7.54
N LEU A 75 -7.17 -5.15 -6.24
CA LEU A 75 -6.28 -5.81 -5.27
C LEU A 75 -5.87 -7.21 -5.73
N ARG A 76 -6.83 -7.97 -6.23
CA ARG A 76 -6.64 -9.37 -6.64
C ARG A 76 -6.67 -9.51 -8.15
N HIS A 77 -5.80 -8.73 -8.79
CA HIS A 77 -5.60 -8.82 -10.21
C HIS A 77 -5.15 -10.24 -10.61
N GLY A 78 -5.76 -10.79 -11.64
CA GLY A 78 -5.46 -12.14 -12.14
C GLY A 78 -4.23 -12.16 -13.03
N GLY A 79 -3.09 -12.58 -12.50
CA GLY A 79 -1.84 -12.69 -13.26
C GLY A 79 -0.91 -11.47 -13.14
N PRO A 80 0.29 -11.52 -13.73
CA PRO A 80 1.25 -10.43 -13.69
C PRO A 80 0.77 -9.21 -14.49
N VAL A 81 1.34 -8.04 -14.21
CA VAL A 81 1.20 -6.84 -15.07
C VAL A 81 1.56 -7.23 -16.51
N GLY A 82 0.74 -6.80 -17.48
CA GLY A 82 0.87 -7.21 -18.87
C GLY A 82 2.25 -6.90 -19.49
N GLU A 83 2.72 -7.73 -20.41
CA GLU A 83 4.02 -7.58 -21.07
C GLU A 83 4.15 -6.32 -21.92
N HIS A 84 3.05 -5.64 -22.20
CA HIS A 84 3.06 -4.36 -22.92
C HIS A 84 3.64 -3.20 -22.07
N VAL A 85 3.86 -3.42 -20.78
CA VAL A 85 4.43 -2.44 -19.85
C VAL A 85 5.80 -2.92 -19.37
N LYS A 86 6.79 -2.06 -19.39
CA LYS A 86 8.12 -2.35 -18.86
C LYS A 86 8.17 -2.09 -17.36
N MET A 87 8.64 -3.05 -16.59
CA MET A 87 8.85 -2.91 -15.14
C MET A 87 10.22 -2.29 -14.86
N LEU A 88 10.34 -1.56 -13.74
CA LEU A 88 11.62 -1.01 -13.27
C LEU A 88 12.68 -2.10 -13.06
N SER A 89 12.28 -3.26 -12.51
CA SER A 89 13.16 -4.42 -12.34
C SER A 89 13.75 -4.92 -13.65
N GLU A 90 12.95 -5.05 -14.69
CA GLU A 90 13.36 -5.47 -16.02
C GLU A 90 14.28 -4.45 -16.69
N LEU A 91 13.93 -3.16 -16.59
CA LEU A 91 14.76 -2.08 -17.14
C LEU A 91 16.15 -2.04 -16.49
N LEU A 92 16.22 -2.20 -15.17
CA LEU A 92 17.48 -2.18 -14.44
C LEU A 92 18.31 -3.45 -14.70
N GLU A 93 17.68 -4.63 -14.80
CA GLU A 93 18.37 -5.85 -15.20
C GLU A 93 19.03 -5.72 -16.57
N GLU A 94 18.31 -5.19 -17.57
CA GLU A 94 18.85 -4.91 -18.92
C GLU A 94 20.02 -3.92 -18.90
N ASN A 95 20.11 -3.07 -17.87
CA ASN A 95 21.23 -2.15 -17.65
C ASN A 95 22.29 -2.67 -16.68
N GLY A 96 22.31 -3.98 -16.42
CA GLY A 96 23.38 -4.67 -15.69
C GLY A 96 23.26 -4.67 -14.17
N TYR A 97 22.10 -4.32 -13.63
CA TYR A 97 21.81 -4.42 -12.19
C TYR A 97 21.51 -5.86 -11.78
N ASN A 98 21.93 -6.22 -10.58
CA ASN A 98 21.35 -7.36 -9.86
C ASN A 98 20.05 -6.90 -9.18
N THR A 99 18.94 -7.60 -9.43
CA THR A 99 17.63 -7.21 -8.93
C THR A 99 17.07 -8.23 -7.93
N THR A 100 16.79 -7.80 -6.71
CA THR A 100 16.19 -8.63 -5.65
C THR A 100 14.96 -7.96 -5.08
N CYS A 101 13.87 -8.73 -5.00
CA CYS A 101 12.62 -8.36 -4.34
C CYS A 101 12.45 -9.14 -3.05
N ILE A 102 12.21 -8.46 -1.94
CA ILE A 102 11.94 -9.08 -0.63
C ILE A 102 10.54 -8.76 -0.15
N GLY A 103 9.75 -9.81 0.12
CA GLY A 103 8.41 -9.71 0.71
C GLY A 103 7.26 -9.46 -0.27
N PHE A 104 7.48 -9.66 -1.57
CA PHE A 104 6.46 -9.39 -2.58
C PHE A 104 6.31 -10.51 -3.62
N THR A 105 6.77 -11.71 -3.29
CA THR A 105 6.70 -12.89 -4.16
C THR A 105 5.25 -13.21 -4.55
N GLY A 106 5.04 -13.43 -5.84
CA GLY A 106 3.73 -13.81 -6.38
C GLY A 106 2.72 -12.66 -6.55
N ASN A 107 3.04 -11.43 -6.13
CA ASN A 107 2.21 -10.29 -6.45
C ASN A 107 2.35 -9.91 -7.94
N PRO A 108 1.25 -9.63 -8.65
CA PRO A 108 1.29 -9.23 -10.06
C PRO A 108 2.23 -8.06 -10.35
N SER A 109 2.36 -7.13 -9.41
CA SER A 109 3.17 -5.93 -9.55
C SER A 109 4.67 -6.14 -9.27
N ALA A 110 5.10 -7.35 -8.90
CA ALA A 110 6.49 -7.68 -8.61
C ALA A 110 7.16 -8.50 -9.75
N ARG A 111 6.71 -8.36 -10.98
CA ARG A 111 7.31 -9.04 -12.14
C ARG A 111 8.73 -8.54 -12.41
N GLY A 112 9.60 -9.43 -12.89
CA GLY A 112 10.88 -9.08 -13.54
C GLY A 112 12.08 -8.97 -12.61
N PHE A 113 12.00 -9.38 -11.35
CA PHE A 113 13.19 -9.50 -10.50
C PHE A 113 13.91 -10.83 -10.74
N GLN A 114 15.23 -10.81 -10.68
CA GLN A 114 16.07 -12.01 -10.78
C GLN A 114 15.94 -12.91 -9.56
N LYS A 115 15.70 -12.31 -8.38
CA LYS A 115 15.61 -13.04 -7.12
C LYS A 115 14.45 -12.54 -6.27
N TYR A 116 13.75 -13.49 -5.67
CA TYR A 116 12.70 -13.23 -4.70
C TYR A 116 13.05 -13.91 -3.39
N ILE A 117 12.83 -13.19 -2.29
CA ILE A 117 13.04 -13.69 -0.94
C ILE A 117 11.78 -13.39 -0.13
N ASP A 118 11.20 -14.42 0.46
CA ASP A 118 10.08 -14.27 1.38
C ASP A 118 10.58 -14.12 2.82
N PHE A 119 9.72 -13.50 3.63
CA PHE A 119 9.89 -13.43 5.08
C PHE A 119 8.54 -13.60 5.77
N GLU A 120 8.55 -13.87 7.07
CA GLU A 120 7.34 -14.05 7.85
C GLU A 120 6.73 -12.66 8.17
N GLY A 121 5.90 -12.16 7.24
CA GLY A 121 5.27 -10.83 7.29
C GLY A 121 3.80 -10.85 7.69
N TRP A 122 3.23 -12.03 7.99
CA TRP A 122 1.81 -12.17 8.25
C TRP A 122 1.53 -12.95 9.54
N GLY A 123 0.51 -12.47 10.25
CA GLY A 123 0.01 -13.14 11.45
C GLY A 123 0.90 -12.99 12.69
N PRO A 124 0.35 -13.33 13.87
CA PRO A 124 1.08 -13.28 15.12
C PRO A 124 1.99 -14.52 15.30
N ASP A 125 3.10 -14.30 15.97
CA ASP A 125 3.94 -15.37 16.53
C ASP A 125 3.31 -15.98 17.81
N GLU A 126 4.06 -16.84 18.50
CA GLU A 126 3.63 -17.50 19.76
C GLU A 126 3.39 -16.52 20.92
N THR A 127 3.87 -15.29 20.83
CA THR A 127 3.59 -14.21 21.81
C THR A 127 2.31 -13.44 21.51
N GLY A 128 1.64 -13.72 20.38
CA GLY A 128 0.49 -12.98 19.90
C GLY A 128 0.85 -11.64 19.26
N ARG A 129 2.14 -11.40 18.97
CA ARG A 129 2.66 -10.21 18.32
C ARG A 129 3.29 -10.55 16.98
N SER A 130 3.50 -9.57 16.14
CA SER A 130 4.02 -9.77 14.78
C SER A 130 5.31 -9.00 14.55
N PRO A 131 6.48 -9.63 14.70
CA PRO A 131 7.78 -8.96 14.52
C PRO A 131 8.16 -8.85 13.03
N LYS A 132 7.32 -8.22 12.21
CA LYS A 132 7.46 -8.16 10.74
C LYS A 132 8.75 -7.47 10.32
N ALA A 133 9.09 -6.31 10.92
CA ALA A 133 10.32 -5.57 10.58
C ALA A 133 11.59 -6.37 10.91
N ASP A 134 11.65 -7.05 12.06
CA ASP A 134 12.80 -7.91 12.40
C ASP A 134 12.91 -9.11 11.46
N ASN A 135 11.79 -9.71 11.08
CA ASN A 135 11.76 -10.83 10.14
C ASN A 135 12.26 -10.41 8.75
N LEU A 136 11.86 -9.22 8.29
CA LEU A 136 12.40 -8.63 7.06
C LEU A 136 13.91 -8.41 7.16
N ASN A 137 14.39 -7.80 8.23
CA ASN A 137 15.81 -7.49 8.42
C ASN A 137 16.70 -8.72 8.46
N ARG A 138 16.21 -9.84 9.00
CA ARG A 138 16.94 -11.14 9.02
C ARG A 138 17.30 -11.64 7.63
N VAL A 139 16.53 -11.29 6.62
CA VAL A 139 16.80 -11.66 5.22
C VAL A 139 17.36 -10.52 4.40
N ALA A 140 16.97 -9.28 4.68
CA ALA A 140 17.37 -8.11 3.90
C ALA A 140 18.84 -7.72 4.13
N ILE A 141 19.31 -7.70 5.38
CA ILE A 141 20.69 -7.30 5.70
C ILE A 141 21.73 -8.29 5.13
N PRO A 142 21.56 -9.62 5.27
CA PRO A 142 22.46 -10.57 4.59
C PRO A 142 22.43 -10.46 3.07
N GLU A 143 21.27 -10.22 2.47
CA GLU A 143 21.16 -10.06 1.02
C GLU A 143 21.83 -8.77 0.55
N MET A 144 21.69 -7.65 1.27
CA MET A 144 22.40 -6.41 0.97
C MET A 144 23.92 -6.60 1.00
N LYS A 145 24.42 -7.34 2.01
CA LYS A 145 25.83 -7.70 2.10
C LYS A 145 26.29 -8.53 0.88
N ARG A 146 25.52 -9.57 0.53
CA ARG A 146 25.82 -10.42 -0.64
C ARG A 146 25.87 -9.60 -1.93
N LEU A 147 24.89 -8.74 -2.16
CA LEU A 147 24.84 -7.87 -3.35
C LEU A 147 26.03 -6.91 -3.41
N THR A 148 26.46 -6.37 -2.25
CA THR A 148 27.64 -5.50 -2.15
C THR A 148 28.93 -6.26 -2.49
N GLU A 149 29.10 -7.49 -1.98
CA GLU A 149 30.26 -8.35 -2.23
C GLU A 149 30.38 -8.76 -3.71
N GLU A 150 29.29 -8.85 -4.45
CA GLU A 150 29.28 -9.12 -5.89
C GLU A 150 29.82 -7.96 -6.72
N GLY A 151 29.84 -6.75 -6.18
CA GLY A 151 30.47 -5.58 -6.78
C GLY A 151 29.77 -5.01 -8.03
N LYS A 152 28.58 -5.51 -8.37
CA LYS A 152 27.70 -4.96 -9.40
C LYS A 152 26.71 -3.97 -8.79
N PRO A 153 26.20 -3.00 -9.56
CA PRO A 153 25.07 -2.20 -9.08
C PRO A 153 23.87 -3.11 -8.81
N PHE A 154 23.10 -2.79 -7.79
CA PHE A 154 21.92 -3.59 -7.44
C PHE A 154 20.67 -2.73 -7.28
N PHE A 155 19.55 -3.34 -7.54
CA PHE A 155 18.21 -2.87 -7.14
C PHE A 155 17.68 -3.83 -6.08
N LEU A 156 17.57 -3.34 -4.87
CA LEU A 156 16.96 -4.05 -3.73
C LEU A 156 15.63 -3.39 -3.40
N PHE A 157 14.53 -4.11 -3.61
CA PHE A 157 13.20 -3.71 -3.22
C PHE A 157 12.80 -4.44 -1.94
N LEU A 158 12.49 -3.67 -0.89
CA LEU A 158 12.02 -4.16 0.40
C LEU A 158 10.56 -3.73 0.60
N ARG A 159 9.64 -4.69 0.65
CA ARG A 159 8.27 -4.43 1.05
C ARG A 159 8.15 -4.60 2.56
N HIS A 160 8.02 -3.50 3.28
CA HIS A 160 7.70 -3.51 4.71
C HIS A 160 6.22 -3.79 4.91
N MET A 161 5.92 -4.72 5.84
CA MET A 161 4.55 -5.10 6.17
C MET A 161 4.00 -4.41 7.43
N ASP A 162 4.82 -3.74 8.21
CA ASP A 162 4.36 -2.75 9.18
C ASP A 162 4.20 -1.41 8.46
N PRO A 163 3.11 -0.64 8.69
CA PRO A 163 2.03 -0.88 9.66
C PRO A 163 0.77 -1.58 9.12
N HIS A 164 0.79 -2.27 7.98
CA HIS A 164 -0.39 -2.99 7.46
C HIS A 164 -1.05 -3.87 8.54
N SER A 165 -2.40 -3.88 8.58
CA SER A 165 -3.18 -4.71 9.51
C SER A 165 -2.84 -6.22 9.42
N PRO A 166 -2.90 -6.99 10.52
CA PRO A 166 -3.18 -6.58 11.89
C PRO A 166 -2.04 -5.79 12.52
N TYR A 167 -2.40 -4.75 13.30
CA TYR A 167 -1.43 -3.89 14.00
C TYR A 167 -1.03 -4.57 15.31
N LEU A 168 0.02 -5.37 15.28
CA LEU A 168 0.48 -6.18 16.41
C LEU A 168 1.97 -5.93 16.69
N PRO A 169 2.39 -4.68 16.95
CA PRO A 169 3.80 -4.40 17.20
C PRO A 169 4.29 -5.13 18.47
N PRO A 170 5.56 -5.61 18.50
CA PRO A 170 6.11 -6.26 19.68
C PRO A 170 6.36 -5.26 20.80
N LYS A 171 6.61 -5.79 22.02
CA LYS A 171 7.02 -4.96 23.16
C LYS A 171 8.37 -4.29 22.89
N PRO A 172 8.57 -3.02 23.31
CA PRO A 172 7.66 -2.18 24.11
C PRO A 172 6.70 -1.32 23.27
N PHE A 173 6.71 -1.43 21.95
CA PHE A 173 5.97 -0.58 21.02
C PHE A 173 4.44 -0.69 21.19
N GLU A 174 3.93 -1.83 21.63
CA GLU A 174 2.49 -2.08 21.84
C GLU A 174 1.81 -1.10 22.80
N ARG A 175 2.56 -0.53 23.75
CA ARG A 175 2.07 0.42 24.76
C ARG A 175 2.73 1.80 24.65
N MET A 176 3.52 2.03 23.60
CA MET A 176 4.30 3.27 23.49
C MET A 176 3.43 4.53 23.46
N PHE A 177 2.24 4.44 22.86
CA PHE A 177 1.36 5.57 22.64
C PHE A 177 -0.02 5.41 23.31
N TYR A 178 -0.17 4.46 24.23
CA TYR A 178 -1.42 4.20 24.92
C TYR A 178 -1.18 3.77 26.38
N ASP A 179 -1.84 4.48 27.30
CA ASP A 179 -1.77 4.26 28.75
C ASP A 179 -3.13 3.99 29.40
N GLY A 180 -4.21 3.87 28.58
CA GLY A 180 -5.57 3.62 29.00
C GLY A 180 -5.89 2.13 29.26
N ASP A 181 -7.16 1.87 29.52
CA ASP A 181 -7.78 0.53 29.56
C ASP A 181 -8.54 0.29 28.26
N GLU A 182 -8.02 -0.56 27.41
CA GLU A 182 -8.65 -0.89 26.12
C GLU A 182 -9.95 -1.65 26.23
N CYS A 183 -10.27 -2.17 27.43
CA CYS A 183 -11.49 -2.92 27.73
C CYS A 183 -12.42 -2.15 28.67
N ASP A 184 -12.28 -0.82 28.81
CA ASP A 184 -13.14 0.01 29.63
C ASP A 184 -14.61 -0.15 29.20
N PRO A 185 -15.50 -0.69 30.07
CA PRO A 185 -16.88 -0.95 29.72
C PRO A 185 -17.71 0.34 29.49
N ASP A 186 -17.21 1.50 29.94
CA ASP A 186 -17.87 2.79 29.72
C ASP A 186 -17.43 3.45 28.39
N ASN A 187 -16.47 2.84 27.66
CA ASN A 187 -16.06 3.29 26.33
C ASN A 187 -16.88 2.59 25.25
N HIS A 188 -17.48 3.36 24.34
CA HIS A 188 -18.39 2.92 23.28
C HIS A 188 -17.87 3.24 21.88
N SER A 189 -16.58 3.56 21.71
CA SER A 189 -16.05 4.04 20.45
C SER A 189 -15.94 2.96 19.35
N LEU A 190 -16.08 1.68 19.69
CA LEU A 190 -16.11 0.55 18.75
C LEU A 190 -17.52 -0.07 18.57
N ASP A 191 -18.57 0.49 19.21
CA ASP A 191 -19.91 -0.10 19.18
C ASP A 191 -20.46 -0.23 17.76
N GLU A 192 -20.24 0.75 16.89
CA GLU A 192 -20.72 0.72 15.49
C GLU A 192 -20.03 -0.36 14.67
N LEU A 193 -18.71 -0.58 14.88
CA LEU A 193 -17.98 -1.69 14.27
C LEU A 193 -18.60 -3.03 14.70
N TYR A 194 -18.88 -3.19 15.98
CA TYR A 194 -19.43 -4.45 16.51
C TYR A 194 -20.91 -4.66 16.17
N ALA A 195 -21.65 -3.59 15.88
CA ALA A 195 -23.06 -3.66 15.50
C ALA A 195 -23.27 -4.33 14.11
N PHE A 196 -22.29 -4.28 13.24
CA PHE A 196 -22.34 -4.92 11.92
C PHE A 196 -21.43 -6.16 11.89
N LYS A 197 -22.04 -7.33 12.00
CA LYS A 197 -21.33 -8.62 12.16
C LYS A 197 -20.18 -8.85 11.14
N PRO A 198 -20.31 -8.56 9.85
CA PRO A 198 -19.18 -8.72 8.92
C PRO A 198 -17.98 -7.87 9.29
N PHE A 199 -18.16 -6.66 9.77
CA PHE A 199 -17.08 -5.80 10.25
C PHE A 199 -16.46 -6.36 11.53
N ALA A 200 -17.33 -6.74 12.50
CA ALA A 200 -16.87 -7.34 13.75
C ALA A 200 -16.03 -8.61 13.50
N ASP A 201 -16.51 -9.51 12.64
CA ASP A 201 -15.82 -10.77 12.37
C ASP A 201 -14.48 -10.57 11.63
N TYR A 202 -14.38 -9.58 10.75
CA TYR A 202 -13.18 -9.32 9.95
C TYR A 202 -12.20 -8.38 10.67
N PHE A 203 -12.63 -7.15 10.99
CA PHE A 203 -11.73 -6.11 11.48
C PHE A 203 -11.29 -6.35 12.93
N SER A 204 -12.18 -6.86 13.79
CA SER A 204 -11.84 -7.12 15.20
C SER A 204 -11.15 -8.47 15.45
N SER A 205 -10.92 -9.27 14.40
CA SER A 205 -10.38 -10.64 14.55
C SER A 205 -9.04 -10.73 15.27
N TRP A 206 -8.29 -9.65 15.31
CA TRP A 206 -6.98 -9.54 15.95
C TRP A 206 -6.98 -8.59 17.16
N PHE A 207 -8.10 -7.96 17.49
CA PHE A 207 -8.24 -7.11 18.67
C PHE A 207 -8.14 -7.94 19.95
N PRO A 208 -7.71 -7.36 21.07
CA PRO A 208 -7.85 -7.99 22.37
C PRO A 208 -9.32 -8.38 22.64
N GLU A 209 -9.52 -9.47 23.37
CA GLU A 209 -10.87 -9.86 23.80
C GLU A 209 -11.48 -8.78 24.67
N GLY A 210 -12.70 -8.34 24.32
CA GLY A 210 -13.42 -7.29 25.04
C GLY A 210 -12.93 -5.86 24.78
N CYS A 211 -12.12 -5.63 23.74
CA CYS A 211 -11.67 -4.30 23.38
C CYS A 211 -12.85 -3.39 23.02
N THR A 212 -12.89 -2.21 23.65
CA THR A 212 -13.97 -1.19 23.46
C THR A 212 -13.41 0.14 22.99
N ASP A 213 -12.08 0.38 23.08
CA ASP A 213 -11.47 1.67 22.80
C ASP A 213 -10.76 1.70 21.43
N SER A 214 -11.32 2.49 20.50
CA SER A 214 -10.72 2.73 19.18
C SER A 214 -9.33 3.38 19.27
N LYS A 215 -9.07 4.21 20.28
CA LYS A 215 -7.77 4.86 20.49
C LYS A 215 -6.66 3.85 20.79
N TYR A 216 -7.01 2.70 21.38
CA TYR A 216 -6.04 1.62 21.54
C TYR A 216 -5.60 1.08 20.19
N ILE A 217 -6.54 0.87 19.27
CA ILE A 217 -6.24 0.35 17.94
C ILE A 217 -5.41 1.36 17.12
N ASP A 218 -5.76 2.66 17.19
CA ASP A 218 -4.98 3.73 16.58
C ASP A 218 -3.55 3.78 17.14
N ALA A 219 -3.40 3.56 18.44
CA ALA A 219 -2.10 3.49 19.08
C ALA A 219 -1.29 2.23 18.71
N GLN A 220 -1.96 1.11 18.38
CA GLN A 220 -1.29 -0.07 17.83
C GLN A 220 -0.73 0.23 16.42
N TYR A 221 -1.46 0.98 15.60
CA TYR A 221 -0.98 1.44 14.29
C TYR A 221 0.27 2.32 14.44
N ASP A 222 0.24 3.32 15.31
CA ASP A 222 1.39 4.18 15.60
C ASP A 222 2.58 3.40 16.20
N GLY A 223 2.30 2.45 17.07
CA GLY A 223 3.29 1.54 17.62
C GLY A 223 3.95 0.67 16.54
N ALA A 224 3.16 0.21 15.55
CA ALA A 224 3.69 -0.53 14.40
C ALA A 224 4.58 0.35 13.51
N ILE A 225 4.22 1.63 13.31
CA ILE A 225 5.08 2.59 12.61
C ILE A 225 6.40 2.80 13.37
N ALA A 226 6.34 3.01 14.68
CA ALA A 226 7.55 3.22 15.48
C ALA A 226 8.45 1.97 15.50
N TYR A 227 7.87 0.80 15.51
CA TYR A 227 8.60 -0.46 15.40
C TYR A 227 9.27 -0.63 14.03
N MET A 228 8.53 -0.34 12.96
CA MET A 228 9.05 -0.33 11.59
C MET A 228 10.21 0.66 11.43
N ASP A 229 10.06 1.87 11.96
CA ASP A 229 11.11 2.91 11.92
C ASP A 229 12.39 2.46 12.62
N ALA A 230 12.28 1.80 13.77
CA ALA A 230 13.42 1.20 14.46
C ALA A 230 14.07 0.08 13.63
N GLY A 231 13.28 -0.72 12.94
CA GLY A 231 13.75 -1.73 11.98
C GLY A 231 14.50 -1.11 10.80
N ILE A 232 13.97 -0.05 10.22
CA ILE A 232 14.59 0.69 9.09
C ILE A 232 15.92 1.32 9.49
N GLN A 233 16.08 1.75 10.74
CA GLN A 233 17.38 2.23 11.25
C GLN A 233 18.48 1.15 11.09
N SER A 234 18.14 -0.12 11.26
CA SER A 234 19.10 -1.21 11.06
C SER A 234 19.54 -1.33 9.60
N ILE A 235 18.63 -1.05 8.65
CA ILE A 235 18.95 -0.99 7.21
C ILE A 235 19.88 0.18 6.90
N PHE A 236 19.63 1.37 7.46
CA PHE A 236 20.52 2.53 7.28
C PHE A 236 21.90 2.25 7.87
N THR A 237 21.97 1.64 9.06
CA THR A 237 23.24 1.23 9.67
C THR A 237 23.98 0.20 8.82
N ALA A 238 23.26 -0.69 8.12
CA ALA A 238 23.88 -1.63 7.20
C ALA A 238 24.48 -0.94 5.97
N LEU A 239 23.81 0.09 5.39
CA LEU A 239 24.37 0.89 4.29
C LEU A 239 25.69 1.57 4.70
N GLU A 240 25.72 2.18 5.88
CA GLU A 240 26.93 2.81 6.42
C GLU A 240 28.05 1.78 6.66
N THR A 241 27.73 0.67 7.35
CA THR A 241 28.71 -0.37 7.71
C THR A 241 29.32 -1.05 6.47
N LEU A 242 28.53 -1.21 5.40
CA LEU A 242 28.98 -1.75 4.12
C LEU A 242 29.74 -0.70 3.27
N GLY A 243 29.74 0.57 3.67
CA GLY A 243 30.40 1.65 2.97
C GLY A 243 29.78 2.01 1.62
N ILE A 244 28.48 1.75 1.44
CA ILE A 244 27.74 1.95 0.18
C ILE A 244 26.70 3.07 0.25
N GLU A 245 26.58 3.77 1.37
CA GLU A 245 25.57 4.80 1.61
C GLU A 245 25.62 5.91 0.54
N ASP A 246 26.83 6.41 0.23
CA ASP A 246 27.04 7.49 -0.74
C ASP A 246 26.86 7.04 -2.19
N GLU A 247 26.88 5.74 -2.43
CA GLU A 247 26.70 5.13 -3.76
C GLU A 247 25.27 4.59 -3.98
N THR A 248 24.36 4.83 -3.04
CA THR A 248 23.01 4.27 -3.07
C THR A 248 21.95 5.36 -3.12
N LEU A 249 21.08 5.31 -4.13
CA LEU A 249 19.81 6.03 -4.14
C LEU A 249 18.84 5.29 -3.22
N VAL A 250 18.39 5.95 -2.16
CA VAL A 250 17.34 5.43 -1.27
C VAL A 250 16.04 6.15 -1.54
N VAL A 251 14.98 5.37 -1.77
CA VAL A 251 13.61 5.82 -1.97
C VAL A 251 12.74 5.23 -0.86
N ILE A 252 12.03 6.06 -0.11
CA ILE A 252 11.09 5.65 0.94
C ILE A 252 9.72 6.18 0.55
N THR A 253 8.76 5.27 0.39
CA THR A 253 7.38 5.61 0.03
C THR A 253 6.41 4.53 0.48
N SER A 254 5.11 4.76 0.28
CA SER A 254 4.05 3.77 0.49
C SER A 254 3.30 3.51 -0.81
N ASP A 255 2.56 2.43 -0.86
CA ASP A 255 1.63 2.11 -1.96
C ASP A 255 0.26 2.77 -1.78
N HIS A 256 -0.21 2.92 -0.55
CA HIS A 256 -1.40 3.66 -0.12
C HIS A 256 -1.30 3.98 1.39
N GLY A 257 -2.24 4.74 1.90
CA GLY A 257 -2.42 4.94 3.34
C GLY A 257 -3.33 3.88 3.96
N GLU A 258 -3.97 4.25 5.05
CA GLU A 258 -4.87 3.41 5.82
C GLU A 258 -6.02 4.25 6.36
N THR A 259 -7.23 3.72 6.42
CA THR A 259 -8.32 4.33 7.18
C THR A 259 -8.39 3.62 8.53
N LEU A 260 -8.24 4.34 9.62
CA LEU A 260 -8.34 3.74 10.95
C LEU A 260 -9.81 3.57 11.32
N ASN A 261 -10.43 4.55 11.95
CA ASN A 261 -11.88 4.52 12.18
C ASN A 261 -12.61 5.72 11.59
N GLU A 262 -11.90 6.53 10.79
CA GLU A 262 -12.48 7.65 10.07
C GLU A 262 -13.46 7.13 9.01
N HIS A 263 -14.53 7.88 8.78
CA HIS A 263 -15.52 7.60 7.74
C HIS A 263 -16.21 6.24 7.88
N ASP A 264 -16.23 5.61 9.08
CA ASP A 264 -16.74 4.25 9.31
C ASP A 264 -16.14 3.21 8.35
N CYS A 265 -14.86 3.44 7.94
CA CYS A 265 -14.06 2.53 7.14
C CYS A 265 -12.97 1.93 8.02
N TYR A 266 -13.30 0.94 8.80
CA TYR A 266 -12.53 0.46 9.94
C TYR A 266 -11.25 -0.29 9.58
N TYR A 267 -10.08 0.27 9.91
CA TYR A 267 -8.77 -0.40 10.02
C TYR A 267 -8.34 -1.22 8.79
N ASP A 268 -8.65 -0.66 7.61
CA ASP A 268 -8.28 -1.21 6.30
C ASP A 268 -8.15 -0.06 5.28
N HIS A 269 -7.72 -0.36 4.07
CA HIS A 269 -7.49 0.62 3.00
C HIS A 269 -8.74 0.81 2.13
N HIS A 270 -9.84 1.21 2.77
CA HIS A 270 -11.12 1.47 2.11
C HIS A 270 -11.41 2.98 2.04
N GLY A 271 -12.10 3.38 0.99
CA GLY A 271 -12.48 4.78 0.74
C GLY A 271 -11.39 5.59 0.05
N LEU A 272 -11.81 6.50 -0.83
CA LEU A 272 -10.93 7.40 -1.58
C LEU A 272 -10.65 8.71 -0.81
N TYR A 273 -10.45 8.59 0.52
CA TYR A 273 -10.16 9.72 1.39
C TYR A 273 -8.67 10.07 1.41
N GLU A 274 -8.32 11.28 1.85
CA GLU A 274 -6.93 11.74 1.92
C GLU A 274 -6.05 10.83 2.78
N THR A 275 -6.62 10.17 3.79
CA THR A 275 -5.94 9.18 4.65
C THR A 275 -5.37 8.00 3.86
N ASN A 276 -6.04 7.58 2.79
CA ASN A 276 -5.59 6.51 1.90
C ASN A 276 -4.76 7.01 0.72
N LEU A 277 -5.07 8.21 0.20
CA LEU A 277 -4.46 8.71 -1.02
C LEU A 277 -3.12 9.42 -0.79
N ARG A 278 -2.93 10.09 0.37
CA ARG A 278 -1.71 10.86 0.66
C ARG A 278 -0.68 9.99 1.35
N ILE A 279 0.41 9.73 0.64
CA ILE A 279 1.50 8.87 1.07
C ILE A 279 2.81 9.66 1.23
N PRO A 280 3.79 9.15 1.99
CA PRO A 280 5.11 9.77 2.06
C PRO A 280 5.90 9.54 0.77
N LEU A 281 6.80 10.47 0.46
CA LEU A 281 7.90 10.25 -0.48
C LEU A 281 9.14 10.97 0.02
N ILE A 282 10.22 10.21 0.24
CA ILE A 282 11.53 10.70 0.63
C ILE A 282 12.56 10.12 -0.33
N LEU A 283 13.40 10.98 -0.90
CA LEU A 283 14.51 10.60 -1.77
C LEU A 283 15.83 11.05 -1.14
N ARG A 284 16.77 10.13 -0.97
CA ARG A 284 18.13 10.46 -0.52
C ARG A 284 19.17 9.87 -1.47
N TYR A 285 19.97 10.74 -2.03
CA TYR A 285 21.11 10.35 -2.87
C TYR A 285 22.23 11.37 -2.69
N PRO A 286 23.22 11.07 -1.81
CA PRO A 286 24.30 11.98 -1.52
C PRO A 286 25.05 12.47 -2.76
N GLY A 287 25.34 13.78 -2.81
CA GLY A 287 26.02 14.39 -3.94
C GLY A 287 25.19 14.59 -5.22
N LYS A 288 23.96 14.07 -5.29
CA LYS A 288 23.03 14.26 -6.40
C LYS A 288 21.77 15.00 -6.03
N LEU A 289 21.24 14.76 -4.85
CA LEU A 289 20.09 15.44 -4.31
C LEU A 289 20.49 16.40 -3.18
N PRO A 290 19.83 17.56 -3.04
CA PRO A 290 20.09 18.49 -1.95
C PRO A 290 19.62 17.91 -0.62
N ALA A 291 20.37 18.15 0.45
CA ALA A 291 19.98 17.80 1.80
C ALA A 291 18.94 18.80 2.35
N GLY A 292 18.01 18.30 3.18
CA GLY A 292 17.03 19.10 3.92
C GLY A 292 16.00 19.82 3.06
N LYS A 293 15.81 19.40 1.81
CA LYS A 293 14.85 20.06 0.93
C LYS A 293 13.43 19.49 1.12
N ARG A 294 12.47 20.39 1.25
CA ARG A 294 11.05 20.07 1.21
C ARG A 294 10.43 20.59 -0.09
N VAL A 295 9.66 19.73 -0.77
CA VAL A 295 8.97 20.04 -2.04
C VAL A 295 7.48 20.06 -1.79
N ALA A 296 6.87 21.26 -1.88
CA ALA A 296 5.44 21.45 -1.63
C ALA A 296 4.55 21.13 -2.84
N SER A 297 5.15 21.01 -4.02
CA SER A 297 4.41 20.71 -5.26
C SER A 297 3.86 19.27 -5.22
N SER A 298 2.68 19.11 -5.84
CA SER A 298 2.02 17.81 -5.94
C SER A 298 2.76 16.83 -6.85
N SER A 299 2.80 15.57 -6.45
CA SER A 299 3.39 14.45 -7.18
C SER A 299 2.56 13.18 -6.98
N GLN A 300 2.73 12.21 -7.86
CA GLN A 300 1.99 10.96 -7.82
C GLN A 300 2.95 9.76 -7.83
N ILE A 301 2.49 8.63 -7.33
CA ILE A 301 3.28 7.40 -7.22
C ILE A 301 3.87 6.95 -8.58
N LYS A 302 3.19 7.21 -9.69
CA LYS A 302 3.69 6.94 -11.05
C LYS A 302 4.90 7.81 -11.44
N ASP A 303 5.19 8.88 -10.70
CA ASP A 303 6.35 9.74 -10.92
C ASP A 303 7.65 9.13 -10.35
N VAL A 304 7.54 8.07 -9.53
CA VAL A 304 8.68 7.44 -8.85
C VAL A 304 9.63 6.79 -9.85
N MET A 305 9.13 5.94 -10.76
CA MET A 305 10.00 5.26 -11.74
C MET A 305 10.74 6.24 -12.66
N PRO A 306 10.10 7.21 -13.35
CA PRO A 306 10.84 8.15 -14.20
C PRO A 306 11.85 9.00 -13.40
N THR A 307 11.58 9.29 -12.12
CA THR A 307 12.54 9.97 -11.23
C THR A 307 13.76 9.12 -10.93
N ILE A 308 13.56 7.84 -10.61
CA ILE A 308 14.63 6.88 -10.38
C ILE A 308 15.50 6.74 -11.65
N VAL A 309 14.88 6.54 -12.80
CA VAL A 309 15.56 6.38 -14.09
C VAL A 309 16.46 7.58 -14.40
N GLU A 310 15.97 8.81 -14.19
CA GLU A 310 16.77 10.03 -14.36
C GLU A 310 17.94 10.10 -13.37
N LEU A 311 17.68 9.82 -12.08
CA LEU A 311 18.73 9.89 -11.04
C LEU A 311 19.83 8.84 -11.23
N LEU A 312 19.50 7.65 -11.71
CA LEU A 312 20.44 6.59 -12.02
C LEU A 312 21.16 6.82 -13.34
N GLY A 313 20.67 7.74 -14.19
CA GLY A 313 21.22 8.01 -15.53
C GLY A 313 21.02 6.85 -16.50
N ILE A 314 19.94 6.09 -16.35
CA ILE A 314 19.59 4.94 -17.20
C ILE A 314 18.99 5.46 -18.51
N PRO A 315 19.52 5.07 -19.68
CA PRO A 315 18.87 5.36 -20.96
C PRO A 315 17.48 4.72 -21.03
N CYS A 316 16.47 5.52 -21.38
CA CYS A 316 15.09 5.05 -21.38
C CYS A 316 14.28 5.78 -22.46
N ASP A 317 13.55 5.02 -23.28
CA ASP A 317 12.63 5.50 -24.31
C ASP A 317 11.15 5.22 -23.97
N ILE A 318 10.88 4.81 -22.73
CA ILE A 318 9.53 4.54 -22.25
C ILE A 318 8.74 5.85 -22.17
N ALA A 319 7.56 5.86 -22.80
CA ALA A 319 6.60 6.92 -22.65
C ALA A 319 5.80 6.73 -21.34
N PHE A 320 6.30 7.29 -20.25
CA PHE A 320 5.64 7.23 -18.95
C PHE A 320 4.36 8.07 -18.91
N ASP A 321 3.37 7.65 -18.11
CA ASP A 321 2.25 8.49 -17.70
C ASP A 321 2.66 9.45 -16.55
N GLY A 322 3.68 9.05 -15.79
CA GLY A 322 4.35 9.85 -14.78
C GLY A 322 5.46 10.71 -15.38
N ARG A 323 6.09 11.53 -14.54
CA ARG A 323 7.20 12.42 -14.93
C ARG A 323 8.29 12.39 -13.87
N SER A 324 9.50 12.76 -14.26
CA SER A 324 10.57 12.97 -13.29
C SER A 324 10.25 14.15 -12.37
N LEU A 325 10.53 13.96 -11.08
CA LEU A 325 10.38 14.98 -10.04
C LEU A 325 11.63 15.85 -9.88
N ILE A 326 12.69 15.59 -10.63
CA ILE A 326 13.96 16.34 -10.52
C ILE A 326 13.81 17.81 -10.88
N PRO A 327 13.02 18.24 -11.87
CA PRO A 327 12.75 19.65 -12.12
C PRO A 327 12.09 20.34 -10.90
N LEU A 328 11.17 19.66 -10.18
CA LEU A 328 10.59 20.21 -8.93
C LEU A 328 11.65 20.33 -7.83
N VAL A 329 12.53 19.32 -7.71
CA VAL A 329 13.64 19.37 -6.75
C VAL A 329 14.57 20.54 -7.05
N LYS A 330 14.86 20.83 -8.32
CA LYS A 330 15.69 21.96 -8.73
C LYS A 330 14.97 23.31 -8.63
N GLY A 331 13.64 23.31 -8.50
CA GLY A 331 12.82 24.54 -8.51
C GLY A 331 12.67 25.15 -9.90
N GLU A 332 12.92 24.36 -10.95
CA GLU A 332 12.82 24.74 -12.35
C GLU A 332 11.39 24.70 -12.86
N GLU A 333 10.57 23.81 -12.29
CA GLU A 333 9.17 23.63 -12.64
C GLU A 333 8.28 23.95 -11.43
N ARG A 334 7.28 24.79 -11.63
CA ARG A 334 6.11 24.91 -10.77
C ARG A 334 4.99 24.14 -11.46
N VAL A 335 4.66 22.97 -10.94
CA VAL A 335 3.49 22.28 -11.44
C VAL A 335 2.27 23.07 -11.02
N PRO A 336 1.42 23.49 -11.97
CA PRO A 336 0.06 23.90 -11.63
C PRO A 336 -0.57 22.78 -10.82
N GLU A 337 -1.39 23.16 -9.88
CA GLU A 337 -2.18 22.27 -9.04
C GLU A 337 -2.56 21.00 -9.79
N SER A 338 -2.12 19.83 -9.29
CA SER A 338 -2.33 18.61 -10.05
C SER A 338 -3.70 18.05 -9.70
N GLU A 339 -4.49 17.87 -10.73
CA GLU A 339 -5.72 17.12 -10.66
C GLU A 339 -5.43 15.64 -10.97
N MET A 340 -6.21 14.73 -10.39
CA MET A 340 -5.98 13.31 -10.59
C MET A 340 -7.28 12.51 -10.61
N TYR A 341 -7.30 11.53 -11.48
CA TYR A 341 -8.24 10.43 -11.45
C TYR A 341 -7.87 9.52 -10.28
N ILE A 342 -8.83 9.18 -9.44
CA ILE A 342 -8.63 8.33 -8.27
C ILE A 342 -9.52 7.09 -8.36
N THR A 343 -9.01 5.93 -7.90
CA THR A 343 -9.72 4.65 -7.96
C THR A 343 -9.52 3.83 -6.70
N GLU A 344 -10.58 3.13 -6.30
CA GLU A 344 -10.55 2.06 -5.33
C GLU A 344 -11.20 0.81 -5.92
N CYS A 345 -10.53 -0.32 -5.80
CA CYS A 345 -11.07 -1.59 -6.21
C CYS A 345 -10.61 -2.69 -5.24
N THR A 346 -11.03 -2.58 -3.97
CA THR A 346 -10.74 -3.51 -2.88
C THR A 346 -11.87 -4.52 -2.75
N TRP A 347 -12.97 -4.15 -2.09
CA TRP A 347 -14.19 -4.95 -1.92
C TRP A 347 -15.38 -4.38 -2.68
N MET A 348 -15.22 -3.21 -3.21
CA MET A 348 -16.17 -2.49 -4.05
C MET A 348 -15.38 -1.63 -5.01
N ARG A 349 -16.08 -1.01 -5.95
CA ARG A 349 -15.45 -0.14 -6.94
C ARG A 349 -15.92 1.29 -6.75
N LYS A 350 -14.94 2.16 -6.59
CA LYS A 350 -15.15 3.62 -6.61
C LYS A 350 -14.15 4.26 -7.54
N HIS A 351 -14.54 5.34 -8.14
CA HIS A 351 -13.61 6.23 -8.80
C HIS A 351 -13.97 7.68 -8.51
N GLY A 352 -13.11 8.60 -8.90
CA GLY A 352 -13.36 9.99 -8.62
C GLY A 352 -12.39 10.94 -9.31
N TRP A 353 -12.60 12.21 -9.04
CA TRP A 353 -11.75 13.28 -9.50
C TRP A 353 -11.32 14.16 -8.33
N ARG A 354 -10.01 14.24 -8.12
CA ARG A 354 -9.44 15.08 -7.08
C ARG A 354 -8.74 16.29 -7.70
N THR A 355 -9.05 17.46 -7.16
CA THR A 355 -8.31 18.71 -7.37
C THR A 355 -7.68 19.17 -6.06
N PRO A 356 -6.85 20.19 -6.01
CA PRO A 356 -6.34 20.73 -4.74
C PRO A 356 -7.41 21.23 -3.77
N GLU A 357 -8.56 21.66 -4.30
CA GLU A 357 -9.65 22.21 -3.49
C GLU A 357 -10.81 21.24 -3.31
N TRP A 358 -11.09 20.39 -4.29
CA TRP A 358 -12.30 19.57 -4.31
C TRP A 358 -11.99 18.10 -4.59
N LYS A 359 -12.80 17.23 -4.01
CA LYS A 359 -12.80 15.81 -4.32
C LYS A 359 -14.23 15.34 -4.57
N LEU A 360 -14.42 14.70 -5.72
CA LEU A 360 -15.63 13.97 -6.09
C LEU A 360 -15.32 12.48 -6.02
N ILE A 361 -16.15 11.71 -5.31
CA ILE A 361 -16.09 10.25 -5.24
C ILE A 361 -17.41 9.70 -5.79
N VAL A 362 -17.34 8.69 -6.65
CA VAL A 362 -18.48 8.02 -7.27
C VAL A 362 -18.37 6.52 -7.01
N ALA A 363 -19.32 5.97 -6.30
CA ALA A 363 -19.45 4.53 -6.13
C ALA A 363 -20.10 3.93 -7.39
N LEU A 364 -19.46 2.89 -7.96
CA LEU A 364 -19.98 2.19 -9.15
C LEU A 364 -20.99 1.10 -8.78
N GLU A 365 -21.01 0.74 -7.54
CA GLU A 365 -21.95 -0.15 -6.90
C GLU A 365 -22.21 0.34 -5.48
N PRO A 366 -23.27 -0.14 -4.85
CA PRO A 366 -23.62 0.27 -3.51
C PRO A 366 -22.52 -0.04 -2.51
N ASP A 367 -22.24 0.94 -1.66
CA ASP A 367 -21.08 0.97 -0.77
C ASP A 367 -21.23 0.00 0.42
N LEU A 368 -20.18 -0.79 0.67
CA LEU A 368 -20.10 -1.73 1.79
C LEU A 368 -20.19 -1.03 3.16
N HIS A 369 -19.67 0.19 3.26
CA HIS A 369 -19.71 1.03 4.46
C HIS A 369 -20.93 1.96 4.49
N PHE A 370 -21.94 1.68 3.64
CA PHE A 370 -23.19 2.42 3.54
C PHE A 370 -23.03 3.91 3.19
N LYS A 371 -21.92 4.27 2.55
CA LYS A 371 -21.73 5.64 2.05
C LYS A 371 -22.67 5.93 0.88
N PRO A 372 -23.00 7.21 0.64
CA PRO A 372 -23.84 7.60 -0.48
C PRO A 372 -23.16 7.29 -1.82
N PRO A 373 -23.94 7.15 -2.91
CA PRO A 373 -23.39 6.80 -4.22
C PRO A 373 -22.48 7.90 -4.81
N VAL A 374 -22.63 9.14 -4.35
CA VAL A 374 -21.76 10.26 -4.75
C VAL A 374 -21.41 11.08 -3.52
N GLU A 375 -20.14 11.37 -3.37
CA GLU A 375 -19.61 12.21 -2.30
C GLU A 375 -18.83 13.38 -2.90
N LEU A 376 -18.99 14.58 -2.32
CA LEU A 376 -18.27 15.80 -2.71
C LEU A 376 -17.71 16.49 -1.47
N TYR A 377 -16.40 16.72 -1.46
CA TYR A 377 -15.71 17.36 -0.34
C TYR A 377 -14.91 18.56 -0.78
N ASN A 378 -14.88 19.62 0.06
CA ASN A 378 -13.96 20.74 -0.11
C ASN A 378 -12.73 20.56 0.78
N LEU A 379 -11.62 20.13 0.22
CA LEU A 379 -10.40 19.76 0.93
C LEU A 379 -9.68 20.94 1.63
N VAL A 380 -10.07 22.18 1.32
CA VAL A 380 -9.49 23.39 1.95
C VAL A 380 -10.27 23.78 3.19
N ARG A 381 -11.61 23.71 3.13
CA ARG A 381 -12.49 24.06 4.26
C ARG A 381 -12.75 22.90 5.21
N ASP A 382 -12.69 21.68 4.68
CA ASP A 382 -12.95 20.41 5.36
C ASP A 382 -11.87 19.39 4.97
N PRO A 383 -10.63 19.55 5.46
CA PRO A 383 -9.53 18.66 5.12
C PRO A 383 -9.68 17.22 5.65
N GLU A 384 -10.60 17.02 6.61
CA GLU A 384 -10.95 15.72 7.18
C GLU A 384 -12.12 15.05 6.45
N GLU A 385 -12.73 15.73 5.45
CA GLU A 385 -13.78 15.18 4.59
C GLU A 385 -15.03 14.70 5.35
N LEU A 386 -15.46 15.45 6.35
CA LEU A 386 -16.58 15.09 7.23
C LEU A 386 -17.94 15.52 6.69
N HIS A 387 -17.99 16.49 5.77
CA HIS A 387 -19.22 17.09 5.27
C HIS A 387 -19.38 16.88 3.78
N ASN A 388 -20.25 15.94 3.40
CA ASN A 388 -20.59 15.71 2.00
C ASN A 388 -21.47 16.86 1.47
N LEU A 389 -20.91 17.64 0.54
CA LEU A 389 -21.51 18.83 -0.04
C LEU A 389 -22.26 18.57 -1.36
N ILE A 390 -22.57 17.32 -1.68
CA ILE A 390 -23.19 16.94 -2.97
C ILE A 390 -24.52 17.66 -3.24
N ASP A 391 -25.34 17.85 -2.22
CA ASP A 391 -26.62 18.53 -2.33
C ASP A 391 -26.50 20.07 -2.25
N GLU A 392 -25.41 20.57 -1.65
CA GLU A 392 -25.18 21.99 -1.44
C GLU A 392 -24.44 22.66 -2.63
N GLU A 393 -23.57 21.90 -3.30
CA GLU A 393 -22.68 22.39 -4.38
C GLU A 393 -22.86 21.58 -5.70
N PRO A 394 -24.11 21.45 -6.22
CA PRO A 394 -24.39 20.59 -7.37
C PRO A 394 -23.68 21.04 -8.67
N GLU A 395 -23.38 22.33 -8.82
CA GLU A 395 -22.66 22.87 -9.99
C GLU A 395 -21.19 22.42 -9.96
N VAL A 396 -20.56 22.41 -8.77
CA VAL A 396 -19.19 21.91 -8.57
C VAL A 396 -19.15 20.41 -8.86
N ALA A 397 -20.11 19.65 -8.32
CA ALA A 397 -20.22 18.22 -8.58
C ALA A 397 -20.33 17.92 -10.08
N ALA A 398 -21.22 18.62 -10.79
CA ALA A 398 -21.38 18.46 -12.25
C ALA A 398 -20.11 18.82 -13.02
N HIS A 399 -19.39 19.89 -12.61
CA HIS A 399 -18.13 20.27 -13.22
C HIS A 399 -17.07 19.18 -13.05
N LEU A 400 -16.88 18.65 -11.85
CA LEU A 400 -15.90 17.59 -11.57
C LEU A 400 -16.27 16.26 -12.25
N MET A 401 -17.56 15.93 -12.32
CA MET A 401 -18.07 14.76 -13.07
C MET A 401 -17.73 14.87 -14.56
N ASN A 402 -17.88 16.06 -15.16
CA ASN A 402 -17.51 16.28 -16.56
C ASN A 402 -15.99 16.10 -16.75
N ARG A 403 -15.16 16.55 -15.81
CA ARG A 403 -13.70 16.36 -15.87
C ARG A 403 -13.32 14.90 -15.75
N LEU A 404 -13.93 14.18 -14.81
CA LEU A 404 -13.77 12.74 -14.62
C LEU A 404 -14.08 12.00 -15.93
N ASN A 405 -15.24 12.23 -16.51
CA ASN A 405 -15.67 11.57 -17.75
C ASN A 405 -14.78 11.94 -18.96
N ALA A 406 -14.37 13.19 -19.07
CA ALA A 406 -13.46 13.63 -20.12
C ALA A 406 -12.08 12.97 -20.01
N HIS A 407 -11.56 12.80 -18.77
CA HIS A 407 -10.32 12.08 -18.53
C HIS A 407 -10.41 10.62 -18.91
N ILE A 408 -11.49 9.94 -18.49
CA ILE A 408 -11.74 8.54 -18.85
C ILE A 408 -11.76 8.38 -20.37
N ALA A 409 -12.60 9.17 -21.08
CA ALA A 409 -12.71 9.08 -22.54
C ALA A 409 -11.36 9.34 -23.23
N LYS A 410 -10.56 10.30 -22.75
CA LYS A 410 -9.22 10.56 -23.24
C LYS A 410 -8.30 9.36 -23.06
N ARG A 411 -8.25 8.76 -21.86
CA ARG A 411 -7.37 7.62 -21.56
C ARG A 411 -7.78 6.38 -22.34
N GLU A 412 -9.08 6.11 -22.49
CA GLU A 412 -9.60 5.02 -23.32
C GLU A 412 -9.19 5.18 -24.79
N GLN A 413 -9.23 6.41 -25.30
CA GLN A 413 -8.76 6.71 -26.66
C GLN A 413 -7.24 6.49 -26.80
N GLU A 414 -6.43 6.94 -25.83
CA GLU A 414 -4.98 6.82 -25.84
C GLU A 414 -4.50 5.38 -25.75
N THR A 415 -5.15 4.58 -24.89
CA THR A 415 -4.77 3.17 -24.66
C THR A 415 -5.46 2.20 -25.64
N GLY A 416 -6.56 2.61 -26.28
CA GLY A 416 -7.41 1.72 -27.09
C GLY A 416 -8.15 0.68 -26.26
N ARG A 417 -8.23 0.84 -24.94
CA ARG A 417 -8.88 -0.08 -24.00
C ARG A 417 -9.93 0.69 -23.18
N GLU A 418 -11.00 -0.03 -22.81
CA GLU A 418 -11.98 0.45 -21.84
C GLU A 418 -11.32 0.65 -20.46
N ASN A 419 -11.87 1.53 -19.64
CA ASN A 419 -11.40 1.77 -18.28
C ASN A 419 -11.32 0.45 -17.49
N PRO A 420 -10.15 0.08 -16.96
CA PRO A 420 -9.95 -1.20 -16.28
C PRO A 420 -10.87 -1.41 -15.07
N ILE A 421 -11.40 -0.35 -14.48
CA ILE A 421 -12.36 -0.46 -13.37
C ILE A 421 -13.68 -1.14 -13.79
N TYR A 422 -13.99 -1.18 -15.09
CA TYR A 422 -15.17 -1.86 -15.62
C TYR A 422 -14.86 -3.27 -16.11
N THR A 423 -13.64 -3.54 -16.58
CA THR A 423 -13.30 -4.76 -17.31
C THR A 423 -12.36 -5.68 -16.53
N ASN A 424 -11.48 -5.13 -15.68
CA ASN A 424 -10.46 -5.92 -14.98
C ASN A 424 -10.93 -6.35 -13.59
N LEU A 425 -11.92 -7.23 -13.55
CA LEU A 425 -12.59 -7.70 -12.35
C LEU A 425 -12.20 -9.16 -12.00
N ASN A 426 -10.97 -9.57 -12.31
CA ASN A 426 -10.48 -10.92 -12.05
C ASN A 426 -10.18 -11.19 -10.56
N TRP A 427 -10.92 -10.56 -9.68
CA TRP A 427 -10.92 -10.92 -8.29
C TRP A 427 -11.97 -11.99 -8.05
N HIS A 428 -11.60 -13.06 -7.41
CA HIS A 428 -12.57 -14.04 -6.96
C HIS A 428 -13.32 -13.48 -5.75
N GLY A 429 -14.37 -12.86 -6.05
CA GLY A 429 -15.50 -12.37 -5.52
C GLY A 429 -15.77 -12.26 -4.07
N MET A 430 -15.71 -11.10 -3.54
CA MET A 430 -16.66 -10.72 -2.51
C MET A 430 -17.86 -10.10 -3.21
N GLY A 431 -19.07 -10.57 -2.86
CA GLY A 431 -20.31 -9.93 -3.33
C GLY A 431 -20.27 -8.47 -2.88
N CYS A 432 -20.57 -7.56 -3.79
CA CYS A 432 -20.57 -6.14 -3.52
C CYS A 432 -21.91 -5.71 -2.91
N GLY A 433 -21.86 -4.82 -1.89
CA GLY A 433 -23.07 -4.25 -1.28
C GLY A 433 -23.98 -3.49 -2.25
N PRO A 434 -25.09 -2.81 -1.78
CA PRO A 434 -25.46 -2.65 -0.41
C PRO A 434 -26.10 -3.90 0.13
N PHE A 435 -25.73 -4.25 1.32
CA PHE A 435 -26.41 -5.31 2.03
C PHE A 435 -27.56 -4.72 2.85
N LYS A 436 -28.72 -5.36 2.78
CA LYS A 436 -29.89 -4.92 3.57
C LYS A 436 -29.80 -5.37 5.02
N THR A 437 -29.01 -6.40 5.28
CA THR A 437 -28.82 -6.95 6.62
C THR A 437 -27.37 -7.38 6.79
N SER A 438 -26.87 -7.41 8.03
CA SER A 438 -25.55 -7.93 8.36
C SER A 438 -25.37 -9.39 7.95
N GLN A 439 -26.41 -10.21 8.05
CA GLN A 439 -26.37 -11.60 7.61
C GLN A 439 -26.19 -11.70 6.09
N GLN A 440 -26.90 -10.89 5.32
CA GLN A 440 -26.74 -10.86 3.86
C GLN A 440 -25.32 -10.47 3.46
N ALA A 441 -24.72 -9.47 4.13
CA ALA A 441 -23.34 -9.07 3.89
C ALA A 441 -22.37 -10.22 4.22
N PHE A 442 -22.54 -10.84 5.38
CA PHE A 442 -21.72 -11.97 5.83
C PHE A 442 -21.75 -13.14 4.82
N ASP A 443 -22.96 -13.54 4.40
CA ASP A 443 -23.15 -14.64 3.45
C ASP A 443 -22.58 -14.33 2.07
N SER A 444 -22.66 -13.05 1.64
CA SER A 444 -22.23 -12.62 0.31
C SER A 444 -20.72 -12.35 0.22
N MET A 445 -20.13 -11.86 1.30
CA MET A 445 -18.72 -11.46 1.31
C MET A 445 -17.77 -12.64 1.51
N HIS A 446 -18.24 -13.76 2.03
CA HIS A 446 -17.41 -14.92 2.42
C HIS A 446 -16.17 -14.52 3.24
N ILE A 447 -16.30 -13.44 4.02
CA ILE A 447 -15.21 -12.97 4.87
C ILE A 447 -15.13 -13.92 6.07
N GLY A 448 -14.22 -14.87 5.98
CA GLY A 448 -13.73 -15.52 7.17
C GLY A 448 -12.76 -14.59 7.89
N SER A 449 -12.81 -14.52 9.22
CA SER A 449 -11.70 -13.92 9.95
C SER A 449 -10.39 -14.61 9.55
N PRO A 450 -9.22 -13.97 9.67
CA PRO A 450 -7.93 -14.65 9.43
C PRO A 450 -7.79 -15.96 10.25
N ARG A 451 -8.45 -16.05 11.41
CA ARG A 451 -8.56 -17.29 12.20
C ARG A 451 -9.48 -18.32 11.53
N THR A 452 -10.60 -17.87 10.96
CA THR A 452 -11.56 -18.74 10.26
C THR A 452 -11.01 -19.23 8.92
N ALA A 453 -10.29 -18.41 8.19
CA ALA A 453 -9.62 -18.82 6.96
C ALA A 453 -8.55 -19.91 7.23
N ARG A 454 -7.76 -19.77 8.30
CA ARG A 454 -6.85 -20.83 8.75
C ARG A 454 -7.59 -22.11 9.18
N SER A 455 -8.70 -21.98 9.90
CA SER A 455 -9.48 -23.16 10.34
C SER A 455 -10.18 -23.85 9.18
N LEU A 456 -10.60 -23.12 8.13
CA LEU A 456 -11.16 -23.69 6.90
C LEU A 456 -10.08 -24.40 6.08
N GLN A 457 -8.91 -23.80 5.91
CA GLN A 457 -7.77 -24.45 5.23
C GLN A 457 -7.29 -25.69 5.98
N THR A 458 -7.33 -25.68 7.33
CA THR A 458 -7.00 -26.85 8.13
C THR A 458 -8.07 -27.92 8.00
N LYS A 459 -9.36 -27.57 8.00
CA LYS A 459 -10.47 -28.49 7.77
C LYS A 459 -10.49 -29.06 6.36
N GLU A 460 -10.21 -28.26 5.34
CA GLU A 460 -10.08 -28.75 3.97
C GLU A 460 -8.93 -29.76 3.82
N LYS A 461 -7.78 -29.47 4.43
CA LYS A 461 -6.65 -30.42 4.48
C LYS A 461 -6.94 -31.67 5.29
N GLU A 462 -7.70 -31.56 6.38
CA GLU A 462 -8.16 -32.71 7.16
C GLU A 462 -9.17 -33.56 6.37
N VAL A 463 -10.09 -32.92 5.64
CA VAL A 463 -11.06 -33.62 4.77
C VAL A 463 -10.35 -34.31 3.59
N GLU A 464 -9.39 -33.63 2.94
CA GLU A 464 -8.57 -34.21 1.88
C GLU A 464 -7.70 -35.38 2.41
N ALA A 465 -7.15 -35.27 3.61
CA ALA A 465 -6.36 -36.34 4.24
C ALA A 465 -7.23 -37.55 4.63
N VAL A 466 -8.47 -37.31 5.08
CA VAL A 466 -9.44 -38.39 5.37
C VAL A 466 -9.90 -39.07 4.06
N ALA A 467 -10.21 -38.29 3.02
CA ALA A 467 -10.59 -38.87 1.72
C ALA A 467 -9.44 -39.65 1.08
N ALA A 468 -8.20 -39.20 1.22
CA ALA A 468 -7.02 -39.94 0.76
C ALA A 468 -6.82 -41.23 1.52
N SER A 469 -7.03 -41.23 2.85
CA SER A 469 -6.90 -42.44 3.70
C SER A 469 -8.04 -43.45 3.41
N GLU A 470 -9.24 -43.00 3.09
CA GLU A 470 -10.36 -43.87 2.70
C GLU A 470 -10.12 -44.51 1.33
N SER A 471 -9.56 -43.78 0.36
CA SER A 471 -9.20 -44.32 -0.94
C SER A 471 -8.07 -45.37 -0.88
N GLU A 472 -7.08 -45.15 -0.04
CA GLU A 472 -6.02 -46.17 0.22
C GLU A 472 -6.55 -47.41 0.94
N ALA A 473 -7.54 -47.27 1.82
CA ALA A 473 -8.18 -48.39 2.48
C ALA A 473 -9.02 -49.26 1.55
N GLU A 474 -9.75 -48.61 0.59
CA GLU A 474 -10.52 -49.32 -0.44
C GLU A 474 -9.62 -50.07 -1.46
N GLU A 475 -8.46 -49.49 -1.82
CA GLU A 475 -7.48 -50.19 -2.68
C GLU A 475 -6.85 -51.41 -2.00
N VAL A 476 -6.60 -51.33 -0.69
CA VAL A 476 -6.05 -52.48 0.09
C VAL A 476 -7.08 -53.60 0.29
N GLU A 477 -8.38 -53.28 0.42
CA GLU A 477 -9.45 -54.29 0.47
C GLU A 477 -9.70 -54.95 -0.90
N ALA A 478 -9.56 -54.19 -2.00
CA ALA A 478 -9.72 -54.76 -3.34
C ALA A 478 -8.57 -55.72 -3.72
N ASP A 479 -7.36 -55.52 -3.20
CA ASP A 479 -6.20 -56.37 -3.50
C ASP A 479 -6.15 -57.63 -2.64
N SER A 480 -6.94 -57.67 -1.55
CA SER A 480 -7.01 -58.87 -0.64
C SER A 480 -8.08 -59.87 -1.01
N THR A 481 -8.84 -59.65 -2.12
CA THR A 481 -9.93 -60.50 -2.59
C THR A 481 -9.67 -61.12 -3.99
N CYS A 482 -8.43 -61.17 -4.44
CA CYS A 482 -7.99 -61.97 -5.59
C CYS A 482 -7.15 -63.16 -5.22
#